data_e69bf9c91582ea24eb14222a4e647c2d
#
_entry.id   e69bf9c91582ea24eb14222a4e647c2d
#
_cell.length_a   1.000
_cell.length_b   1.000
_cell.length_c   1.000
_cell.angle_alpha   90.00
_cell.angle_beta   90.00
_cell.angle_gamma   90.00
#
_symmetry.space_group_name_H-M   'P 1'
#
loop_
_entity.id
_entity.type
_entity.pdbx_description
1 polymer ?
#
loop_
_entity_poly.entity_id
_entity_poly.type
_entity_poly.pdbx_seq_one_letter_code
_entity_poly.pdbx_strand_id
1 'polypeptide(L)' 'MISLLWANQIMLGKKTYEQVPRLLKKQVKEILIDAGYEELVIE' A
#
# COMPACT_ATOMS: atom_id res chain seq x y z
N MET A 1 -9.04 -7.84 5.43
CA MET A 1 -8.61 -6.63 6.11
C MET A 1 -8.43 -5.50 5.12
N ILE A 2 -8.83 -4.29 5.51
CA ILE A 2 -8.82 -3.15 4.60
C ILE A 2 -7.42 -2.82 4.09
N SER A 3 -6.43 -2.85 4.97
CA SER A 3 -5.06 -2.51 4.57
C SER A 3 -4.50 -3.49 3.54
N LEU A 4 -4.87 -4.76 3.65
CA LEU A 4 -4.44 -5.74 2.67
C LEU A 4 -5.10 -5.49 1.32
N LEU A 5 -6.36 -5.07 1.35
CA LEU A 5 -7.06 -4.74 0.12
C LEU A 5 -6.40 -3.56 -0.58
N TRP A 6 -6.03 -2.53 0.19
CA TRP A 6 -5.31 -1.39 -0.36
C TRP A 6 -3.99 -1.80 -0.98
N ALA A 7 -3.23 -2.64 -0.27
CA ALA A 7 -1.95 -3.11 -0.78
C ALA A 7 -2.13 -3.86 -2.10
N ASN A 8 -3.16 -4.69 -2.19
CA ASN A 8 -3.45 -5.42 -3.41
C ASN A 8 -3.72 -4.46 -4.57
N GLN A 9 -4.53 -3.44 -4.33
CA GLN A 9 -4.86 -2.47 -5.38
C GLN A 9 -3.62 -1.72 -5.85
N ILE A 10 -2.72 -1.41 -4.93
CA ILE A 10 -1.48 -0.73 -5.29
C ILE A 10 -0.59 -1.65 -6.10
N MET A 11 -0.48 -2.91 -5.70
CA MET A 11 0.35 -3.87 -6.42
C MET A 11 -0.19 -4.11 -7.83
N LEU A 12 -1.50 -4.06 -8.00
CA LEU A 12 -2.12 -4.24 -9.30
C LEU A 12 -2.08 -2.96 -10.15
N GLY A 13 -1.65 -1.86 -9.57
CA GLY A 13 -1.59 -0.60 -10.29
C GLY A 13 -2.92 0.11 -10.43
N LYS A 14 -3.93 -0.32 -9.69
CA LYS A 14 -5.25 0.30 -9.76
C LYS A 14 -5.35 1.52 -8.85
N LYS A 15 -4.53 1.57 -7.81
CA LYS A 15 -4.50 2.68 -6.88
C LYS A 15 -3.07 3.04 -6.58
N THR A 16 -2.86 4.24 -6.04
CA THR A 16 -1.52 4.67 -5.67
C THR A 16 -1.43 4.77 -4.15
N TYR A 17 -0.20 4.72 -3.66
CA TYR A 17 0.04 4.83 -2.23
C TYR A 17 -0.49 6.15 -1.67
N GLU A 18 -0.44 7.20 -2.45
CA GLU A 18 -0.94 8.50 -2.04
C GLU A 18 -2.42 8.49 -1.71
N GLN A 19 -3.18 7.63 -2.35
CA GLN A 19 -4.62 7.56 -2.17
C GLN A 19 -5.01 6.86 -0.88
N VAL A 20 -4.08 6.19 -0.23
CA VAL A 20 -4.35 5.46 1.00
C VAL A 20 -4.64 6.44 2.13
N PRO A 21 -5.72 6.23 2.90
CA PRO A 21 -5.99 7.07 4.07
C PRO A 21 -4.80 7.06 5.01
N ARG A 22 -4.56 8.21 5.62
CA ARG A 22 -3.41 8.37 6.51
C ARG A 22 -3.34 7.29 7.60
N LEU A 23 -4.48 6.92 8.15
CA LEU A 23 -4.53 5.92 9.22
C LEU A 23 -4.10 4.54 8.76
N LEU A 24 -4.24 4.26 7.47
CA LEU A 24 -3.90 2.95 6.93
C LEU A 24 -2.53 2.94 6.27
N LYS A 25 -1.95 4.10 6.00
CA LYS A 25 -0.70 4.18 5.27
C LYS A 25 0.42 3.37 5.92
N LYS A 26 0.52 3.43 7.23
CA LYS A 26 1.56 2.72 7.94
C LYS A 26 1.45 1.21 7.73
N GLN A 27 0.23 0.69 7.85
CA GLN A 27 0.02 -0.74 7.68
C GLN A 27 0.21 -1.17 6.23
N VAL A 28 -0.29 -0.38 5.30
CA VAL A 28 -0.13 -0.66 3.88
C VAL A 28 1.35 -0.64 3.51
N LYS A 29 2.08 0.33 4.04
CA LYS A 29 3.51 0.43 3.80
C LYS A 29 4.22 -0.84 4.25
N GLU A 30 3.92 -1.33 5.43
CA GLU A 30 4.55 -2.53 5.95
C GLU A 30 4.24 -3.73 5.07
N ILE A 31 3.00 -3.83 4.60
CA ILE A 31 2.60 -4.93 3.74
C ILE A 31 3.37 -4.89 2.42
N LEU A 32 3.49 -3.71 1.84
CA LEU A 32 4.20 -3.55 0.57
C LEU A 32 5.67 -3.88 0.71
N ILE A 33 6.30 -3.43 1.78
CA ILE A 33 7.72 -3.71 2.01
C ILE A 33 7.92 -5.21 2.23
N ASP A 34 7.03 -5.83 2.98
CA ASP A 34 7.10 -7.27 3.24
C ASP A 34 6.98 -8.08 1.96
N ALA A 35 6.18 -7.60 1.03
CA ALA A 35 5.98 -8.27 -0.25
C ALA A 35 7.05 -7.95 -1.27
N GLY A 36 7.99 -7.07 -0.93
CA GLY A 36 9.04 -6.70 -1.86
C GLY A 36 8.66 -5.57 -2.79
N TYR A 37 7.62 -4.83 -2.47
CA TYR A 37 7.14 -3.71 -3.29
C TYR A 37 7.48 -2.37 -2.66
N GLU A 38 8.64 -2.29 -2.03
CA GLU A 38 9.08 -1.07 -1.36
C GLU A 38 9.08 0.13 -2.31
N GLU A 39 9.40 -0.11 -3.56
CA GLU A 39 9.46 0.96 -4.56
C GLU A 39 8.09 1.61 -4.80
N LEU A 40 7.02 0.96 -4.42
CA LEU A 40 5.68 1.51 -4.56
C LEU A 40 5.28 2.38 -3.39
N VAL A 41 6.09 2.41 -2.35
CA VAL A 41 5.84 3.25 -1.18
C VAL A 41 6.39 4.64 -1.49
N ILE A 42 5.59 5.43 -2.17
CA ILE A 42 5.95 6.80 -2.56
C ILE A 42 5.01 7.76 -1.84
N GLU A 43 5.58 8.62 -1.03
CA GLU A 43 4.79 9.59 -0.27
C GLU A 43 4.82 10.96 -0.91
#